data_ddb79d1a7182de4f875d7944049c0b43
#
_entry.id   ddb79d1a7182de4f875d7944049c0b43
#
_cell.length_a   1.000
_cell.length_b   1.000
_cell.length_c   1.000
_cell.angle_alpha   90.00
_cell.angle_beta   90.00
_cell.angle_gamma   90.00
#
_symmetry.space_group_name_H-M   'P 1'
#
loop_
_entity.id
_entity.type
_entity.pdbx_description
1 polymer ?
#
loop_
_entity_poly.entity_id
_entity_poly.type
_entity_poly.pdbx_seq_one_letter_code
_entity_poly.pdbx_strand_id
1 'polypeptide(L)'
;METNSRLMRTLKQSVPATFRLFLALNFLLYGLAKLVIGQFGVPSAESVMANGEGFGMVWEFFGYSRLYEIFIGVGETAAAILLLIPRTYTLGAVVFLPIIANVTMVNYGFNIGVQDLSTVLLIMCLILLWIDRGKLFAVFFQHPAENKKVTKL
;
A
#
# COMPACT_ATOMS: atom_id res chain seq x y z
N MET A 1 -25.02 -28.95 3.28
CA MET A 1 -23.56 -28.97 3.04
C MET A 1 -23.15 -28.11 1.84
N GLU A 2 -23.92 -28.06 0.77
CA GLU A 2 -23.60 -27.25 -0.45
C GLU A 2 -23.58 -25.73 -0.22
N THR A 3 -24.46 -25.19 0.59
CA THR A 3 -24.57 -23.75 0.87
C THR A 3 -23.31 -23.21 1.55
N ASN A 4 -22.73 -23.96 2.50
CA ASN A 4 -21.50 -23.56 3.17
C ASN A 4 -20.29 -23.59 2.24
N SER A 5 -20.24 -24.49 1.27
CA SER A 5 -19.14 -24.56 0.31
C SER A 5 -19.19 -23.41 -0.71
N ARG A 6 -20.37 -23.00 -1.13
CA ARG A 6 -20.59 -21.84 -2.03
C ARG A 6 -20.22 -20.53 -1.29
N LEU A 7 -20.71 -20.37 -0.07
CA LEU A 7 -20.39 -19.20 0.76
C LEU A 7 -18.87 -19.04 0.97
N MET A 8 -18.20 -20.14 1.32
CA MET A 8 -16.73 -20.14 1.49
C MET A 8 -15.98 -19.79 0.23
N ARG A 9 -16.43 -20.26 -0.95
CA ARG A 9 -15.83 -19.90 -2.23
C ARG A 9 -16.00 -18.41 -2.53
N THR A 10 -17.21 -17.89 -2.32
CA THR A 10 -17.50 -16.47 -2.51
C THR A 10 -16.64 -15.59 -1.60
N LEU A 11 -16.56 -15.91 -0.32
CA LEU A 11 -15.73 -15.17 0.65
C LEU A 11 -14.25 -15.18 0.27
N LYS A 12 -13.71 -16.33 -0.15
CA LYS A 12 -12.31 -16.44 -0.59
C LYS A 12 -11.99 -15.56 -1.80
N GLN A 13 -12.96 -15.23 -2.64
CA GLN A 13 -12.79 -14.37 -3.80
C GLN A 13 -13.08 -12.89 -3.49
N SER A 14 -14.12 -12.62 -2.70
CA SER A 14 -14.58 -11.25 -2.42
C SER A 14 -13.67 -10.53 -1.44
N VAL A 15 -13.17 -11.18 -0.40
CA VAL A 15 -12.34 -10.54 0.63
C VAL A 15 -11.06 -9.93 0.04
N PRO A 16 -10.24 -10.66 -0.75
CA PRO A 16 -9.08 -10.06 -1.37
C PRO A 16 -9.42 -8.92 -2.35
N ALA A 17 -10.51 -9.05 -3.09
CA ALA A 17 -10.95 -8.00 -4.01
C ALA A 17 -11.35 -6.72 -3.28
N THR A 18 -12.11 -6.84 -2.18
CA THR A 18 -12.49 -5.71 -1.34
C THR A 18 -11.27 -5.04 -0.71
N PHE A 19 -10.32 -5.83 -0.19
CA PHE A 19 -9.09 -5.28 0.38
C PHE A 19 -8.28 -4.50 -0.65
N ARG A 20 -8.08 -5.06 -1.85
CA ARG A 20 -7.38 -4.38 -2.95
C ARG A 20 -8.03 -3.06 -3.31
N LEU A 21 -9.36 -3.05 -3.45
CA LEU A 21 -10.11 -1.85 -3.79
C LEU A 21 -9.97 -0.78 -2.68
N PHE A 22 -10.13 -1.18 -1.43
CA PHE A 22 -10.03 -0.26 -0.29
C PHE A 22 -8.63 0.34 -0.16
N LEU A 23 -7.58 -0.48 -0.25
CA LEU A 23 -6.19 -0.03 -0.25
C LEU A 23 -5.92 0.92 -1.41
N ALA A 24 -6.33 0.55 -2.63
CA ALA A 24 -6.10 1.35 -3.82
C ALA A 24 -6.81 2.71 -3.74
N LEU A 25 -8.07 2.76 -3.30
CA LEU A 25 -8.81 4.01 -3.17
C LEU A 25 -8.16 4.97 -2.18
N ASN A 26 -7.74 4.47 -1.01
CA ASN A 26 -7.05 5.31 -0.03
C ASN A 26 -5.75 5.90 -0.61
N PHE A 27 -4.90 5.06 -1.23
CA PHE A 27 -3.62 5.51 -1.76
C PHE A 27 -3.74 6.35 -3.04
N LEU A 28 -4.78 6.16 -3.84
CA LEU A 28 -5.10 7.10 -4.91
C LEU A 28 -5.44 8.48 -4.35
N LEU A 29 -6.24 8.54 -3.30
CA LEU A 29 -6.64 9.79 -2.66
C LEU A 29 -5.42 10.55 -2.12
N TYR A 30 -4.62 9.91 -1.30
CA TYR A 30 -3.43 10.52 -0.70
C TYR A 30 -2.32 10.78 -1.71
N GLY A 31 -2.08 9.86 -2.66
CA GLY A 31 -1.08 10.04 -3.71
C GLY A 31 -1.43 11.18 -4.66
N LEU A 32 -2.67 11.26 -5.13
CA LEU A 32 -3.13 12.36 -5.98
C LEU A 32 -3.14 13.71 -5.25
N ALA A 33 -3.49 13.74 -3.96
CA ALA A 33 -3.40 14.96 -3.16
C ALA A 33 -1.96 15.52 -3.16
N LYS A 34 -0.95 14.65 -2.97
CA LYS A 34 0.47 15.05 -3.03
C LYS A 34 0.89 15.51 -4.42
N LEU A 35 0.38 14.88 -5.48
CA LEU A 35 0.78 15.22 -6.86
C LEU A 35 0.16 16.53 -7.33
N VAL A 36 -1.12 16.76 -7.06
CA VAL A 36 -1.90 17.85 -7.65
C VAL A 36 -1.92 19.10 -6.76
N ILE A 37 -2.28 18.93 -5.50
CA ILE A 37 -2.54 20.05 -4.59
C ILE A 37 -1.31 20.39 -3.74
N GLY A 38 -0.55 19.37 -3.33
CA GLY A 38 0.42 19.42 -2.23
C GLY A 38 -0.31 19.12 -0.90
N GLN A 39 0.12 18.07 -0.25
CA GLN A 39 -0.46 17.66 1.04
C GLN A 39 0.28 18.29 2.22
N PHE A 40 1.59 18.48 2.05
CA PHE A 40 2.51 18.91 3.08
C PHE A 40 2.90 20.38 2.92
N GLY A 41 3.46 20.97 3.96
CA GLY A 41 3.91 22.37 3.98
C GLY A 41 3.99 22.87 5.42
N VAL A 42 4.14 24.17 5.59
CA VAL A 42 4.13 24.79 6.92
C VAL A 42 2.69 24.75 7.48
N PRO A 43 2.43 23.96 8.54
CA PRO A 43 1.09 23.89 9.11
C PRO A 43 0.74 25.18 9.84
N SER A 44 -0.55 25.48 9.95
CA SER A 44 -1.00 26.61 10.78
C SER A 44 -0.74 26.34 12.26
N ALA A 45 -0.55 27.42 13.04
CA ALA A 45 -0.38 27.31 14.49
C ALA A 45 -1.57 26.58 15.16
N GLU A 46 -2.78 26.77 14.65
CA GLU A 46 -3.99 26.06 15.10
C GLU A 46 -3.89 24.56 14.87
N SER A 47 -3.41 24.13 13.69
CA SER A 47 -3.19 22.71 13.35
C SER A 47 -2.12 22.07 14.26
N VAL A 48 -1.05 22.80 14.57
CA VAL A 48 0.00 22.30 15.47
C VAL A 48 -0.54 22.23 16.91
N MET A 49 -1.32 23.21 17.35
CA MET A 49 -1.94 23.17 18.70
C MET A 49 -2.93 22.01 18.84
N ALA A 50 -3.66 21.68 17.78
CA ALA A 50 -4.64 20.59 17.78
C ALA A 50 -4.00 19.18 17.71
N ASN A 51 -2.89 19.02 16.96
CA ASN A 51 -2.29 17.72 16.67
C ASN A 51 -0.92 17.49 17.33
N GLY A 52 -0.31 18.55 17.88
CA GLY A 52 0.99 18.50 18.57
C GLY A 52 2.18 18.86 17.69
N GLU A 53 3.33 19.08 18.34
CA GLU A 53 4.57 19.48 17.68
C GLU A 53 5.08 18.44 16.67
N GLY A 54 4.90 17.15 16.96
CA GLY A 54 5.29 16.07 16.06
C GLY A 54 4.60 16.16 14.71
N PHE A 55 3.33 16.52 14.68
CA PHE A 55 2.59 16.80 13.45
C PHE A 55 3.25 17.94 12.66
N GLY A 56 3.57 19.05 13.33
CA GLY A 56 4.25 20.19 12.71
C GLY A 56 5.56 19.78 12.05
N MET A 57 6.42 19.08 12.77
CA MET A 57 7.71 18.61 12.27
C MET A 57 7.58 17.71 11.02
N VAL A 58 6.63 16.80 11.01
CA VAL A 58 6.39 15.90 9.87
C VAL A 58 5.89 16.68 8.66
N TRP A 59 4.94 17.60 8.86
CA TRP A 59 4.40 18.41 7.75
C TRP A 59 5.46 19.31 7.12
N GLU A 60 6.29 19.95 7.93
CA GLU A 60 7.41 20.76 7.44
C GLU A 60 8.47 19.91 6.74
N PHE A 61 8.83 18.75 7.30
CA PHE A 61 9.82 17.85 6.70
C PHE A 61 9.39 17.35 5.32
N PHE A 62 8.20 16.79 5.21
CA PHE A 62 7.72 16.27 3.93
C PHE A 62 7.37 17.37 2.92
N GLY A 63 6.98 18.56 3.40
CA GLY A 63 6.68 19.73 2.58
C GLY A 63 7.89 20.57 2.21
N TYR A 64 9.06 20.32 2.83
CA TYR A 64 10.29 21.07 2.55
C TYR A 64 10.72 20.99 1.07
N SER A 65 10.53 19.83 0.45
CA SER A 65 10.90 19.60 -0.95
C SER A 65 9.70 19.11 -1.75
N ARG A 66 9.22 19.96 -2.67
CA ARG A 66 8.15 19.58 -3.60
C ARG A 66 8.51 18.35 -4.45
N LEU A 67 9.79 18.22 -4.83
CA LEU A 67 10.26 17.04 -5.55
C LEU A 67 10.11 15.76 -4.73
N TYR A 68 10.41 15.83 -3.43
CA TYR A 68 10.28 14.68 -2.54
C TYR A 68 8.81 14.30 -2.30
N GLU A 69 7.94 15.29 -2.12
CA GLU A 69 6.49 15.06 -2.01
C GLU A 69 5.91 14.39 -3.27
N ILE A 70 6.30 14.89 -4.47
CA ILE A 70 5.91 14.28 -5.75
C ILE A 70 6.42 12.83 -5.84
N PHE A 71 7.65 12.55 -5.43
CA PHE A 71 8.21 11.20 -5.44
C PHE A 71 7.38 10.24 -4.60
N ILE A 72 6.97 10.65 -3.39
CA ILE A 72 6.08 9.86 -2.54
C ILE A 72 4.71 9.66 -3.21
N GLY A 73 4.12 10.75 -3.73
CA GLY A 73 2.82 10.69 -4.40
C GLY A 73 2.80 9.78 -5.63
N VAL A 74 3.89 9.76 -6.41
CA VAL A 74 4.07 8.82 -7.53
C VAL A 74 4.13 7.38 -7.04
N GLY A 75 4.90 7.11 -5.99
CA GLY A 75 5.00 5.78 -5.39
C GLY A 75 3.65 5.25 -4.88
N GLU A 76 2.91 6.08 -4.16
CA GLU A 76 1.57 5.75 -3.67
C GLU A 76 0.58 5.50 -4.82
N THR A 77 0.54 6.39 -5.79
CA THR A 77 -0.37 6.28 -6.95
C THR A 77 -0.04 5.05 -7.80
N ALA A 78 1.25 4.78 -8.05
CA ALA A 78 1.68 3.60 -8.79
C ALA A 78 1.30 2.30 -8.06
N ALA A 79 1.53 2.22 -6.75
CA ALA A 79 1.12 1.07 -5.94
C ALA A 79 -0.40 0.85 -5.99
N ALA A 80 -1.19 1.93 -5.91
CA ALA A 80 -2.64 1.87 -6.01
C ALA A 80 -3.12 1.36 -7.37
N ILE A 81 -2.55 1.85 -8.47
CA ILE A 81 -2.88 1.39 -9.82
C ILE A 81 -2.54 -0.10 -9.98
N LEU A 82 -1.37 -0.53 -9.52
CA LEU A 82 -0.98 -1.95 -9.55
C LEU A 82 -1.94 -2.84 -8.76
N LEU A 83 -2.46 -2.37 -7.62
CA LEU A 83 -3.45 -3.09 -6.82
C LEU A 83 -4.78 -3.27 -7.54
N LEU A 84 -5.19 -2.30 -8.37
CA LEU A 84 -6.46 -2.39 -9.13
C LEU A 84 -6.39 -3.41 -10.26
N ILE A 85 -5.23 -3.60 -10.87
CA ILE A 85 -5.06 -4.49 -12.03
C ILE A 85 -4.95 -5.95 -11.54
N PRO A 86 -5.83 -6.87 -11.99
CA PRO A 86 -5.87 -8.25 -11.49
C PRO A 86 -4.59 -9.07 -11.73
N ARG A 87 -3.74 -8.67 -12.68
CA ARG A 87 -2.50 -9.38 -12.99
C ARG A 87 -1.31 -8.88 -12.18
N THR A 88 -1.35 -7.66 -11.68
CA THR A 88 -0.24 -6.99 -11.01
C THR A 88 -0.48 -6.70 -9.53
N TYR A 89 -1.65 -7.06 -8.99
CA TYR A 89 -2.02 -6.67 -7.63
C TYR A 89 -1.08 -7.25 -6.55
N THR A 90 -0.49 -8.42 -6.77
CA THR A 90 0.52 -8.97 -5.85
C THR A 90 1.77 -8.10 -5.82
N LEU A 91 2.24 -7.65 -7.00
CA LEU A 91 3.33 -6.68 -7.11
C LEU A 91 2.94 -5.35 -6.46
N GLY A 92 1.70 -4.89 -6.70
CA GLY A 92 1.15 -3.70 -6.05
C GLY A 92 1.22 -3.79 -4.54
N ALA A 93 0.82 -4.94 -3.95
CA ALA A 93 0.90 -5.15 -2.51
C ALA A 93 2.35 -5.18 -1.98
N VAL A 94 3.30 -5.73 -2.74
CA VAL A 94 4.74 -5.71 -2.40
C VAL A 94 5.29 -4.29 -2.40
N VAL A 95 4.97 -3.48 -3.41
CA VAL A 95 5.37 -2.07 -3.47
C VAL A 95 4.68 -1.24 -2.39
N PHE A 96 3.42 -1.53 -2.11
CA PHE A 96 2.62 -0.86 -1.10
C PHE A 96 3.14 -1.09 0.32
N LEU A 97 3.63 -2.29 0.63
CA LEU A 97 4.02 -2.68 2.00
C LEU A 97 5.04 -1.73 2.65
N PRO A 98 6.21 -1.44 2.04
CA PRO A 98 7.18 -0.53 2.67
C PRO A 98 6.63 0.89 2.82
N ILE A 99 5.76 1.34 1.92
CA ILE A 99 5.15 2.67 2.00
C ILE A 99 4.21 2.72 3.20
N ILE A 100 3.26 1.79 3.30
CA ILE A 100 2.28 1.80 4.41
C ILE A 100 2.93 1.49 5.76
N ALA A 101 3.97 0.66 5.80
CA ALA A 101 4.73 0.42 7.01
C ALA A 101 5.39 1.70 7.51
N ASN A 102 6.06 2.46 6.62
CA ASN A 102 6.64 3.75 6.97
C ASN A 102 5.56 4.76 7.40
N VAL A 103 4.47 4.89 6.66
CA VAL A 103 3.34 5.77 7.03
C VAL A 103 2.79 5.41 8.41
N THR A 104 2.63 4.13 8.71
CA THR A 104 2.17 3.67 10.03
C THR A 104 3.17 4.07 11.13
N MET A 105 4.47 3.85 10.91
CA MET A 105 5.51 4.23 11.87
C MET A 105 5.54 5.75 12.13
N VAL A 106 5.42 6.56 11.08
CA VAL A 106 5.31 8.02 11.21
C VAL A 106 4.06 8.41 11.99
N ASN A 107 2.91 7.80 11.71
CA ASN A 107 1.67 8.09 12.42
C ASN A 107 1.78 7.81 13.93
N TYR A 108 2.39 6.70 14.32
CA TYR A 108 2.61 6.40 15.75
C TYR A 108 3.72 7.22 16.37
N GLY A 109 4.84 7.39 15.68
CA GLY A 109 6.03 8.10 16.21
C GLY A 109 5.79 9.59 16.42
N PHE A 110 4.93 10.21 15.60
CA PHE A 110 4.67 11.66 15.63
C PHE A 110 3.23 12.01 15.98
N ASN A 111 2.43 11.05 16.41
CA ASN A 111 1.03 11.24 16.81
C ASN A 111 0.18 12.01 15.78
N ILE A 112 0.21 11.58 14.51
CA ILE A 112 -0.43 12.28 13.38
C ILE A 112 -1.98 12.27 13.46
N GLY A 113 -2.58 11.35 14.23
CA GLY A 113 -4.02 11.28 14.42
C GLY A 113 -4.76 10.30 13.51
N VAL A 114 -4.06 9.59 12.60
CA VAL A 114 -4.64 8.57 11.70
C VAL A 114 -4.02 7.18 11.87
N GLN A 115 -3.57 6.88 13.09
CA GLN A 115 -2.93 5.62 13.46
C GLN A 115 -3.82 4.42 13.14
N ASP A 116 -5.10 4.50 13.49
CA ASP A 116 -6.06 3.40 13.31
C ASP A 116 -6.20 3.05 11.83
N LEU A 117 -6.40 4.07 10.98
CA LEU A 117 -6.53 3.86 9.53
C LEU A 117 -5.26 3.23 8.95
N SER A 118 -4.08 3.77 9.26
CA SER A 118 -2.82 3.25 8.73
C SER A 118 -2.55 1.83 9.20
N THR A 119 -2.90 1.48 10.44
CA THR A 119 -2.79 0.12 10.98
C THR A 119 -3.71 -0.84 10.24
N VAL A 120 -4.96 -0.47 10.01
CA VAL A 120 -5.91 -1.28 9.23
C VAL A 120 -5.39 -1.51 7.82
N LEU A 121 -4.90 -0.48 7.13
CA LEU A 121 -4.33 -0.60 5.79
C LEU A 121 -3.10 -1.53 5.77
N LEU A 122 -2.22 -1.42 6.76
CA LEU A 122 -1.06 -2.29 6.90
C LEU A 122 -1.47 -3.76 7.09
N ILE A 123 -2.43 -4.03 7.99
CA ILE A 123 -2.93 -5.39 8.24
C ILE A 123 -3.57 -5.96 6.97
N MET A 124 -4.40 -5.18 6.27
CA MET A 124 -5.01 -5.62 5.01
C MET A 124 -3.97 -5.96 3.95
N CYS A 125 -2.90 -5.16 3.83
CA CYS A 125 -1.79 -5.43 2.94
C CYS A 125 -1.08 -6.74 3.30
N LEU A 126 -0.77 -6.95 4.58
CA LEU A 126 -0.14 -8.19 5.05
C LEU A 126 -1.01 -9.42 4.78
N ILE A 127 -2.32 -9.32 4.97
CA ILE A 127 -3.26 -10.41 4.65
C ILE A 127 -3.25 -10.72 3.15
N LEU A 128 -3.24 -9.71 2.27
CA LEU A 128 -3.14 -9.93 0.82
C LEU A 128 -1.85 -10.65 0.44
N LEU A 129 -0.71 -10.24 0.98
CA LEU A 129 0.58 -10.90 0.74
C LEU A 129 0.60 -12.33 1.30
N TRP A 130 -0.02 -12.55 2.46
CA TRP A 130 -0.14 -13.89 3.02
C TRP A 130 -0.99 -14.83 2.15
N ILE A 131 -2.09 -14.34 1.61
CA ILE A 131 -2.92 -15.11 0.66
C ILE A 131 -2.12 -15.48 -0.59
N ASP A 132 -1.30 -14.58 -1.09
CA ASP A 132 -0.51 -14.74 -2.31
C ASP A 132 0.93 -15.26 -2.06
N ARG A 133 1.26 -15.70 -0.83
CA ARG A 133 2.61 -16.16 -0.48
C ARG A 133 3.21 -17.20 -1.46
N GLY A 134 2.37 -18.08 -2.01
CA GLY A 134 2.82 -19.06 -2.99
C GLY A 134 3.36 -18.42 -4.28
N LYS A 135 2.75 -17.34 -4.76
CA LYS A 135 3.24 -16.58 -5.92
C LYS A 135 4.54 -15.85 -5.58
N LEU A 136 4.63 -15.28 -4.36
CA LEU A 136 5.84 -14.61 -3.90
C LEU A 136 7.03 -15.59 -3.82
N PHE A 137 6.83 -16.77 -3.23
CA PHE A 137 7.85 -17.82 -3.20
C PHE A 137 8.28 -18.23 -4.60
N ALA A 138 7.35 -18.37 -5.55
CA ALA A 138 7.66 -18.71 -6.92
C ALA A 138 8.55 -17.66 -7.61
N VAL A 139 8.30 -16.37 -7.38
CA VAL A 139 9.07 -15.28 -7.97
C VAL A 139 10.47 -15.17 -7.37
N PHE A 140 10.62 -15.37 -6.06
CA PHE A 140 11.90 -15.16 -5.39
C PHE A 140 12.80 -16.42 -5.33
N PHE A 141 12.22 -17.62 -5.40
CA PHE A 141 12.95 -18.87 -5.15
C PHE A 141 12.88 -19.90 -6.26
N GLN A 142 12.03 -19.72 -7.29
CA GLN A 142 12.08 -20.62 -8.45
C GLN A 142 13.14 -20.14 -9.43
N HIS A 143 14.22 -20.92 -9.57
CA HIS A 143 15.13 -20.78 -10.69
C HIS A 143 14.37 -21.05 -11.99
N PRO A 144 14.64 -20.30 -13.09
CA PRO A 144 14.10 -20.64 -14.40
C PRO A 144 14.58 -22.05 -14.71
N ALA A 145 13.64 -22.97 -14.90
CA ALA A 145 13.98 -24.32 -15.36
C ALA A 145 14.79 -24.18 -16.65
N GLU A 146 16.03 -24.61 -16.63
CA GLU A 146 16.92 -24.67 -17.78
C GLU A 146 16.21 -25.48 -18.87
N ASN A 147 15.82 -24.79 -19.93
CA ASN A 147 15.09 -25.37 -21.05
C ASN A 147 16.07 -26.29 -21.79
N LYS A 148 16.19 -27.55 -21.33
CA LYS A 148 16.91 -28.58 -22.05
C LYS A 148 16.20 -28.83 -23.36
N LYS A 149 16.57 -28.07 -24.40
CA LYS A 149 16.28 -28.41 -25.77
C LYS A 149 16.92 -29.76 -26.00
N VAL A 150 16.09 -30.81 -25.96
CA VAL A 150 16.49 -32.12 -26.48
C VAL A 150 16.64 -31.94 -27.98
N THR A 151 17.87 -31.75 -28.43
CA THR A 151 18.26 -31.90 -29.81
C THR A 151 18.12 -33.39 -30.13
N LYS A 152 17.00 -33.78 -30.75
CA LYS A 152 16.91 -35.10 -31.42
C LYS A 152 17.61 -34.94 -32.75
N LEU A 153 18.76 -35.57 -32.85
CA LEU A 153 19.37 -35.97 -34.11
C LEU A 153 18.61 -37.15 -34.70
#